data_74c6177c88cbb6e424cf71f109a37c4c
#
_entry.id   74c6177c88cbb6e424cf71f109a37c4c
#
_cell.length_a   1.000
_cell.length_b   1.000
_cell.length_c   1.000
_cell.angle_alpha   90.00
_cell.angle_beta   90.00
_cell.angle_gamma   90.00
#
_symmetry.space_group_name_H-M   'P 1'
#
loop_
_entity.id
_entity.type
_entity.pdbx_description
1 polymer ?
#
loop_
_entity_poly.entity_id
_entity_poly.type
_entity_poly.pdbx_seq_one_letter_code
_entity_poly.pdbx_strand_id
1 'polypeptide(L)'
;MKTVLIVEDEKMIRQGIRVMIQRCGVPVENIVECSNGEMALEMLQEQHVDVMFTDIRMPKMDGIQLVAEVQKMSDKPEIVAISGYDDFSYAVEMLRNGVREYILKPVERQKITSIMQKLEEEIVSRQKIRQAEQVIGKSQLRHLLLDENPKPEEIESLSQKFGETFFPQGYRICVVGGSFALEDTPELIWLQDVLDQNVCILAPEEMEELLSNTLWQEYAGISEISHGIAQVRSAYEEALQCRKQAFYQEKHQIGTINPPHVADAIRQSAYKQLEETAWMQKLHLI
;
A
#
# COMPACT_ATOMS: atom_id res chain seq x y z
N MET A 1 -13.46 -7.57 -5.21
CA MET A 1 -13.00 -8.36 -4.02
C MET A 1 -11.93 -9.33 -4.48
N LYS A 2 -10.76 -9.38 -3.80
CA LYS A 2 -9.65 -10.23 -4.24
C LYS A 2 -9.66 -11.59 -3.54
N THR A 3 -9.64 -11.61 -2.23
CA THR A 3 -9.50 -12.85 -1.47
C THR A 3 -10.59 -13.00 -0.42
N VAL A 4 -11.21 -14.19 -0.37
CA VAL A 4 -12.16 -14.60 0.66
C VAL A 4 -11.60 -15.82 1.39
N LEU A 5 -11.59 -15.75 2.74
CA LEU A 5 -11.19 -16.84 3.61
C LEU A 5 -12.42 -17.53 4.22
N ILE A 6 -12.46 -18.84 4.20
CA ILE A 6 -13.50 -19.66 4.84
C ILE A 6 -12.85 -20.48 5.93
N VAL A 7 -13.30 -20.30 7.16
CA VAL A 7 -12.80 -21.01 8.35
C VAL A 7 -13.95 -21.84 8.94
N GLU A 8 -13.88 -23.14 8.75
CA GLU A 8 -14.94 -24.09 9.11
C GLU A 8 -14.32 -25.48 9.27
N ASP A 9 -14.52 -26.16 10.37
CA ASP A 9 -13.90 -27.45 10.63
C ASP A 9 -14.59 -28.59 9.82
N GLU A 10 -15.90 -28.50 9.59
CA GLU A 10 -16.65 -29.47 8.81
C GLU A 10 -16.44 -29.29 7.30
N LYS A 11 -15.69 -30.19 6.69
CA LYS A 11 -15.31 -30.13 5.27
C LYS A 11 -16.52 -29.94 4.32
N MET A 12 -17.64 -30.62 4.59
CA MET A 12 -18.83 -30.55 3.73
C MET A 12 -19.47 -29.15 3.79
N ILE A 13 -19.54 -28.55 4.98
CA ILE A 13 -20.09 -27.21 5.17
C ILE A 13 -19.18 -26.20 4.49
N ARG A 14 -17.87 -26.29 4.73
CA ARG A 14 -16.84 -25.43 4.11
C ARG A 14 -16.92 -25.44 2.59
N GLN A 15 -17.03 -26.64 1.98
CA GLN A 15 -17.22 -26.76 0.53
C GLN A 15 -18.55 -26.18 0.06
N GLY A 16 -19.62 -26.34 0.83
CA GLY A 16 -20.92 -25.74 0.56
C GLY A 16 -20.86 -24.22 0.49
N ILE A 17 -20.24 -23.61 1.48
CA ILE A 17 -20.01 -22.14 1.53
C ILE A 17 -19.19 -21.69 0.34
N ARG A 18 -18.10 -22.39 0.02
CA ARG A 18 -17.27 -22.11 -1.17
C ARG A 18 -18.09 -22.06 -2.46
N VAL A 19 -18.92 -23.09 -2.69
CA VAL A 19 -19.77 -23.14 -3.89
C VAL A 19 -20.79 -22.00 -3.90
N MET A 20 -21.35 -21.63 -2.75
CA MET A 20 -22.28 -20.51 -2.65
C MET A 20 -21.60 -19.18 -2.99
N ILE A 21 -20.38 -18.95 -2.49
CA ILE A 21 -19.57 -17.76 -2.80
C ILE A 21 -19.22 -17.72 -4.30
N GLN A 22 -18.75 -18.82 -4.87
CA GLN A 22 -18.46 -18.91 -6.31
C GLN A 22 -19.66 -18.58 -7.22
N ARG A 23 -20.88 -18.79 -6.71
CA ARG A 23 -22.13 -18.60 -7.46
C ARG A 23 -22.92 -17.36 -7.02
N CYS A 24 -22.38 -16.48 -6.18
CA CYS A 24 -23.08 -15.31 -5.67
C CYS A 24 -23.13 -14.13 -6.67
N GLY A 25 -22.38 -14.22 -7.78
CA GLY A 25 -22.33 -13.17 -8.79
C GLY A 25 -21.36 -12.02 -8.47
N VAL A 26 -20.68 -12.05 -7.32
CA VAL A 26 -19.60 -11.13 -6.97
C VAL A 26 -18.28 -11.70 -7.51
N PRO A 27 -17.44 -10.91 -8.21
CA PRO A 27 -16.15 -11.39 -8.68
C PRO A 27 -15.22 -11.59 -7.47
N VAL A 28 -14.80 -12.84 -7.25
CA VAL A 28 -13.82 -13.24 -6.24
C VAL A 28 -12.66 -13.91 -6.95
N GLU A 29 -11.45 -13.37 -6.77
CA GLU A 29 -10.26 -13.89 -7.45
C GLU A 29 -9.73 -15.15 -6.77
N ASN A 30 -9.75 -15.17 -5.44
CA ASN A 30 -9.21 -16.26 -4.65
C ASN A 30 -10.13 -16.64 -3.48
N ILE A 31 -10.32 -17.95 -3.23
CA ILE A 31 -11.04 -18.47 -2.08
C ILE A 31 -10.12 -19.44 -1.34
N VAL A 32 -9.73 -19.06 -0.15
CA VAL A 32 -8.85 -19.84 0.73
C VAL A 32 -9.69 -20.53 1.80
N GLU A 33 -9.29 -21.73 2.20
CA GLU A 33 -10.02 -22.57 3.16
C GLU A 33 -9.10 -22.96 4.33
N CYS A 34 -9.58 -22.78 5.56
CA CYS A 34 -8.95 -23.26 6.77
C CYS A 34 -9.92 -24.12 7.60
N SER A 35 -9.39 -25.03 8.40
CA SER A 35 -10.21 -25.94 9.23
C SER A 35 -10.25 -25.57 10.72
N ASN A 36 -9.57 -24.52 11.14
CA ASN A 36 -9.57 -24.00 12.51
C ASN A 36 -9.00 -22.57 12.55
N GLY A 37 -9.15 -21.88 13.68
CA GLY A 37 -8.73 -20.52 13.86
C GLY A 37 -7.21 -20.31 13.85
N GLU A 38 -6.40 -21.28 14.29
CA GLU A 38 -4.92 -21.15 14.24
C GLU A 38 -4.43 -21.03 12.80
N MET A 39 -4.87 -21.96 11.93
CA MET A 39 -4.52 -21.91 10.51
C MET A 39 -5.02 -20.63 9.83
N ALA A 40 -6.19 -20.14 10.23
CA ALA A 40 -6.72 -18.89 9.69
C ALA A 40 -5.85 -17.69 10.10
N LEU A 41 -5.37 -17.65 11.34
CA LEU A 41 -4.51 -16.58 11.83
C LEU A 41 -3.14 -16.58 11.12
N GLU A 42 -2.53 -17.74 10.90
CA GLU A 42 -1.31 -17.90 10.12
C GLU A 42 -1.50 -17.35 8.69
N MET A 43 -2.60 -17.73 8.04
CA MET A 43 -2.92 -17.29 6.69
C MET A 43 -3.12 -15.77 6.58
N LEU A 44 -3.76 -15.15 7.58
CA LEU A 44 -3.97 -13.70 7.65
C LEU A 44 -2.68 -12.90 7.87
N GLN A 45 -1.62 -13.54 8.38
CA GLN A 45 -0.28 -12.93 8.48
C GLN A 45 0.50 -12.99 7.17
N GLU A 46 0.21 -13.97 6.30
CA GLU A 46 0.92 -14.19 5.05
C GLU A 46 0.33 -13.44 3.86
N GLN A 47 -0.99 -13.19 3.86
CA GLN A 47 -1.67 -12.55 2.75
C GLN A 47 -2.86 -11.70 3.18
N HIS A 48 -3.13 -10.66 2.40
CA HIS A 48 -4.33 -9.84 2.58
C HIS A 48 -5.61 -10.61 2.25
N VAL A 49 -6.61 -10.49 3.11
CA VAL A 49 -7.95 -11.08 2.97
C VAL A 49 -9.00 -9.98 3.09
N ASP A 50 -9.88 -9.87 2.09
CA ASP A 50 -10.95 -8.88 2.10
C ASP A 50 -12.12 -9.28 3.03
N VAL A 51 -12.53 -10.55 2.98
CA VAL A 51 -13.67 -11.08 3.75
C VAL A 51 -13.32 -12.43 4.35
N MET A 52 -13.63 -12.62 5.62
CA MET A 52 -13.49 -13.88 6.34
C MET A 52 -14.86 -14.38 6.80
N PHE A 53 -15.24 -15.59 6.36
CA PHE A 53 -16.35 -16.34 6.93
C PHE A 53 -15.79 -17.31 7.98
N THR A 54 -16.28 -17.26 9.20
CA THR A 54 -15.80 -18.15 10.28
C THR A 54 -16.94 -18.83 11.00
N ASP A 55 -16.82 -20.15 11.22
CA ASP A 55 -17.65 -20.81 12.23
C ASP A 55 -17.24 -20.36 13.62
N ILE A 56 -18.18 -20.42 14.54
CA ILE A 56 -17.94 -20.07 15.96
C ILE A 56 -17.28 -21.23 16.68
N ARG A 57 -17.77 -22.44 16.49
CA ARG A 57 -17.27 -23.62 17.24
C ARG A 57 -16.37 -24.47 16.37
N MET A 58 -15.08 -24.36 16.63
CA MET A 58 -14.05 -25.13 15.95
C MET A 58 -13.04 -25.67 16.98
N PRO A 59 -12.35 -26.78 16.65
CA PRO A 59 -11.28 -27.31 17.49
C PRO A 59 -10.05 -26.35 17.51
N LYS A 60 -9.24 -26.44 18.56
CA LYS A 60 -8.04 -25.66 18.83
C LYS A 60 -8.33 -24.21 19.18
N MET A 61 -8.52 -23.36 18.19
CA MET A 61 -8.95 -21.97 18.31
C MET A 61 -10.36 -21.83 17.74
N ASP A 62 -11.31 -21.43 18.56
CA ASP A 62 -12.68 -21.16 18.15
C ASP A 62 -12.82 -19.81 17.42
N GLY A 63 -14.00 -19.58 16.81
CA GLY A 63 -14.25 -18.36 16.04
C GLY A 63 -14.25 -17.08 16.89
N ILE A 64 -14.62 -17.16 18.19
CA ILE A 64 -14.61 -16.00 19.10
C ILE A 64 -13.18 -15.58 19.37
N GLN A 65 -12.32 -16.55 19.70
CA GLN A 65 -10.89 -16.32 19.92
C GLN A 65 -10.22 -15.79 18.65
N LEU A 66 -10.53 -16.39 17.48
CA LEU A 66 -10.01 -15.94 16.20
C LEU A 66 -10.37 -14.47 15.92
N VAL A 67 -11.64 -14.11 16.07
CA VAL A 67 -12.11 -12.72 15.87
C VAL A 67 -11.38 -11.75 16.80
N ALA A 68 -11.22 -12.12 18.08
CA ALA A 68 -10.51 -11.28 19.05
C ALA A 68 -9.05 -11.03 18.67
N GLU A 69 -8.35 -12.02 18.10
CA GLU A 69 -6.98 -11.85 17.62
C GLU A 69 -6.94 -11.01 16.32
N VAL A 70 -7.85 -11.26 15.37
CA VAL A 70 -7.95 -10.50 14.12
C VAL A 70 -8.23 -9.01 14.38
N GLN A 71 -8.99 -8.68 15.42
CA GLN A 71 -9.25 -7.27 15.76
C GLN A 71 -8.01 -6.48 16.18
N LYS A 72 -6.94 -7.15 16.60
CA LYS A 72 -5.65 -6.52 16.95
C LYS A 72 -4.77 -6.22 15.73
N MET A 73 -5.11 -6.79 14.57
CA MET A 73 -4.35 -6.60 13.33
C MET A 73 -4.64 -5.23 12.71
N SER A 74 -3.65 -4.63 12.09
CA SER A 74 -3.79 -3.37 11.33
C SER A 74 -4.55 -3.57 10.02
N ASP A 75 -4.26 -4.69 9.33
CA ASP A 75 -4.94 -5.10 8.10
C ASP A 75 -5.86 -6.28 8.40
N LYS A 76 -7.14 -5.99 8.59
CA LYS A 76 -8.14 -6.97 8.99
C LYS A 76 -9.26 -7.11 7.97
N PRO A 77 -9.72 -8.36 7.72
CA PRO A 77 -10.85 -8.62 6.84
C PRO A 77 -12.18 -8.14 7.43
N GLU A 78 -13.18 -7.96 6.57
CA GLU A 78 -14.57 -7.91 7.00
C GLU A 78 -15.00 -9.31 7.45
N ILE A 79 -15.55 -9.43 8.67
CA ILE A 79 -15.82 -10.72 9.29
C ILE A 79 -17.30 -11.05 9.26
N VAL A 80 -17.61 -12.25 8.78
CA VAL A 80 -18.97 -12.86 8.78
C VAL A 80 -18.92 -14.11 9.65
N ALA A 81 -19.64 -14.10 10.75
CA ALA A 81 -19.74 -15.28 11.62
C ALA A 81 -20.87 -16.21 11.17
N ILE A 82 -20.61 -17.52 11.20
CA ILE A 82 -21.57 -18.57 10.90
C ILE A 82 -21.73 -19.42 12.15
N SER A 83 -22.94 -19.75 12.55
CA SER A 83 -23.19 -20.54 13.78
C SER A 83 -24.34 -21.51 13.60
N GLY A 84 -24.19 -22.69 14.18
CA GLY A 84 -25.28 -23.66 14.34
C GLY A 84 -26.15 -23.45 15.57
N TYR A 85 -25.80 -22.47 16.39
CA TYR A 85 -26.49 -22.21 17.65
C TYR A 85 -27.25 -20.89 17.59
N ASP A 86 -28.54 -20.97 17.91
CA ASP A 86 -29.42 -19.80 18.12
C ASP A 86 -29.19 -19.24 19.54
N ASP A 87 -27.93 -19.02 19.91
CA ASP A 87 -27.57 -18.42 21.18
C ASP A 87 -27.28 -16.93 20.97
N PHE A 88 -28.22 -16.12 21.37
CA PHE A 88 -28.17 -14.67 21.29
C PHE A 88 -26.92 -14.09 21.97
N SER A 89 -26.38 -14.78 22.99
CA SER A 89 -25.18 -14.31 23.70
C SER A 89 -23.94 -14.29 22.78
N TYR A 90 -23.76 -15.33 21.98
CA TYR A 90 -22.66 -15.39 21.01
C TYR A 90 -22.81 -14.35 19.89
N ALA A 91 -24.03 -14.14 19.39
CA ALA A 91 -24.28 -13.13 18.39
C ALA A 91 -23.94 -11.73 18.90
N VAL A 92 -24.35 -11.38 20.11
CA VAL A 92 -24.03 -10.10 20.76
C VAL A 92 -22.54 -9.95 20.99
N GLU A 93 -21.86 -10.99 21.46
CA GLU A 93 -20.42 -10.98 21.70
C GLU A 93 -19.65 -10.77 20.38
N MET A 94 -20.00 -11.49 19.33
CA MET A 94 -19.38 -11.38 18.02
C MET A 94 -19.57 -9.98 17.40
N LEU A 95 -20.79 -9.41 17.48
CA LEU A 95 -21.06 -8.06 16.99
C LEU A 95 -20.28 -7.00 17.78
N ARG A 96 -20.13 -7.15 19.11
CA ARG A 96 -19.28 -6.27 19.94
C ARG A 96 -17.81 -6.36 19.57
N ASN A 97 -17.37 -7.53 19.14
CA ASN A 97 -16.01 -7.78 18.66
C ASN A 97 -15.81 -7.42 17.18
N GLY A 98 -16.73 -6.67 16.56
CA GLY A 98 -16.55 -6.10 15.22
C GLY A 98 -16.86 -7.04 14.07
N VAL A 99 -17.61 -8.12 14.31
CA VAL A 99 -18.20 -8.95 13.25
C VAL A 99 -19.28 -8.14 12.52
N ARG A 100 -19.25 -8.16 11.20
CA ARG A 100 -20.18 -7.37 10.37
C ARG A 100 -21.54 -8.00 10.24
N GLU A 101 -21.58 -9.29 10.08
CA GLU A 101 -22.81 -10.07 9.88
C GLU A 101 -22.72 -11.41 10.61
N TYR A 102 -23.88 -11.88 11.08
CA TYR A 102 -24.05 -13.16 11.75
C TYR A 102 -25.07 -14.01 10.98
N ILE A 103 -24.71 -15.24 10.68
CA ILE A 103 -25.53 -16.17 9.89
C ILE A 103 -25.80 -17.42 10.74
N LEU A 104 -27.07 -17.83 10.84
CA LEU A 104 -27.44 -19.11 11.42
C LEU A 104 -27.35 -20.24 10.38
N LYS A 105 -26.82 -21.39 10.78
CA LYS A 105 -26.93 -22.65 10.01
C LYS A 105 -28.37 -23.19 10.09
N PRO A 106 -28.95 -23.71 8.99
CA PRO A 106 -28.30 -23.96 7.71
C PRO A 106 -28.08 -22.69 6.89
N VAL A 107 -26.87 -22.58 6.31
CA VAL A 107 -26.51 -21.41 5.51
C VAL A 107 -27.30 -21.39 4.20
N GLU A 108 -28.06 -20.32 3.99
CA GLU A 108 -28.81 -20.14 2.77
C GLU A 108 -28.02 -19.39 1.70
N ARG A 109 -28.09 -19.88 0.44
CA ARG A 109 -27.39 -19.23 -0.67
C ARG A 109 -27.77 -17.76 -0.84
N GLN A 110 -29.05 -17.42 -0.68
CA GLN A 110 -29.52 -16.04 -0.82
C GLN A 110 -28.88 -15.11 0.22
N LYS A 111 -28.68 -15.60 1.45
CA LYS A 111 -28.04 -14.85 2.53
C LYS A 111 -26.56 -14.58 2.22
N ILE A 112 -25.81 -15.60 1.77
CA ILE A 112 -24.43 -15.42 1.30
C ILE A 112 -24.38 -14.41 0.16
N THR A 113 -25.26 -14.54 -0.84
CA THR A 113 -25.29 -13.62 -1.98
C THR A 113 -25.52 -12.18 -1.55
N SER A 114 -26.51 -11.90 -0.69
CA SER A 114 -26.80 -10.55 -0.22
C SER A 114 -25.67 -9.93 0.60
N ILE A 115 -25.01 -10.72 1.45
CA ILE A 115 -23.87 -10.27 2.24
C ILE A 115 -22.67 -9.96 1.34
N MET A 116 -22.34 -10.86 0.42
CA MET A 116 -21.23 -10.66 -0.51
C MET A 116 -21.41 -9.41 -1.38
N GLN A 117 -22.62 -9.18 -1.89
CA GLN A 117 -22.94 -7.97 -2.68
C GLN A 117 -22.78 -6.69 -1.84
N LYS A 118 -23.34 -6.67 -0.62
CA LYS A 118 -23.21 -5.53 0.29
C LYS A 118 -21.75 -5.23 0.64
N LEU A 119 -20.96 -6.26 0.99
CA LEU A 119 -19.56 -6.09 1.32
C LEU A 119 -18.73 -5.63 0.12
N GLU A 120 -19.00 -6.15 -1.09
CA GLU A 120 -18.35 -5.68 -2.31
C GLU A 120 -18.62 -4.21 -2.59
N GLU A 121 -19.87 -3.77 -2.49
CA GLU A 121 -20.24 -2.36 -2.67
C GLU A 121 -19.52 -1.46 -1.65
N GLU A 122 -19.43 -1.87 -0.39
CA GLU A 122 -18.73 -1.13 0.66
C GLU A 122 -17.21 -1.08 0.42
N ILE A 123 -16.59 -2.20 0.06
CA ILE A 123 -15.15 -2.28 -0.25
C ILE A 123 -14.82 -1.40 -1.46
N VAL A 124 -15.58 -1.51 -2.54
CA VAL A 124 -15.38 -0.69 -3.75
C VAL A 124 -15.59 0.79 -3.44
N SER A 125 -16.60 1.13 -2.64
CA SER A 125 -16.85 2.52 -2.23
C SER A 125 -15.68 3.08 -1.42
N ARG A 126 -15.17 2.34 -0.44
CA ARG A 126 -13.98 2.75 0.35
C ARG A 126 -12.73 2.91 -0.51
N GLN A 127 -12.51 1.99 -1.45
CA GLN A 127 -11.39 2.10 -2.39
C GLN A 127 -11.50 3.37 -3.25
N LYS A 128 -12.68 3.68 -3.77
CA LYS A 128 -12.92 4.93 -4.54
C LYS A 128 -12.66 6.17 -3.70
N ILE A 129 -13.12 6.18 -2.45
CA ILE A 129 -12.88 7.31 -1.53
C ILE A 129 -11.38 7.47 -1.27
N ARG A 130 -10.66 6.39 -0.94
CA ARG A 130 -9.20 6.42 -0.75
C ARG A 130 -8.46 6.91 -2.00
N GLN A 131 -8.84 6.43 -3.19
CA GLN A 131 -8.26 6.90 -4.45
C GLN A 131 -8.53 8.39 -4.67
N ALA A 132 -9.76 8.86 -4.41
CA ALA A 132 -10.08 10.28 -4.54
C ALA A 132 -9.28 11.13 -3.53
N GLU A 133 -9.13 10.67 -2.30
CA GLU A 133 -8.32 11.34 -1.28
C GLU A 133 -6.84 11.40 -1.67
N GLN A 134 -6.28 10.34 -2.26
CA GLN A 134 -4.92 10.33 -2.79
C GLN A 134 -4.75 11.33 -3.94
N VAL A 135 -5.69 11.37 -4.88
CA VAL A 135 -5.65 12.32 -6.01
C VAL A 135 -5.71 13.77 -5.51
N ILE A 136 -6.60 14.07 -4.55
CA ILE A 136 -6.69 15.40 -3.93
C ILE A 136 -5.39 15.72 -3.19
N GLY A 137 -4.84 14.76 -2.43
CA GLY A 137 -3.57 14.92 -1.74
C GLY A 137 -2.41 15.24 -2.68
N LYS A 138 -2.29 14.54 -3.79
CA LYS A 138 -1.28 14.80 -4.83
C LYS A 138 -1.44 16.18 -5.47
N SER A 139 -2.68 16.60 -5.74
CA SER A 139 -2.97 17.94 -6.28
C SER A 139 -2.57 19.03 -5.28
N GLN A 140 -2.85 18.85 -4.01
CA GLN A 140 -2.46 19.79 -2.95
C GLN A 140 -0.92 19.82 -2.77
N LEU A 141 -0.25 18.66 -2.78
CA LEU A 141 1.22 18.59 -2.73
C LEU A 141 1.84 19.27 -3.94
N ARG A 142 1.30 19.05 -5.15
CA ARG A 142 1.75 19.75 -6.36
C ARG A 142 1.60 21.27 -6.24
N HIS A 143 0.48 21.74 -5.72
CA HIS A 143 0.26 23.16 -5.46
C HIS A 143 1.30 23.71 -4.49
N LEU A 144 1.55 23.01 -3.38
CA LEU A 144 2.55 23.40 -2.38
C LEU A 144 3.98 23.43 -2.97
N LEU A 145 4.33 22.51 -3.85
CA LEU A 145 5.63 22.53 -4.54
C LEU A 145 5.80 23.75 -5.43
N LEU A 146 4.73 24.27 -6.03
CA LEU A 146 4.77 25.32 -7.04
C LEU A 146 4.51 26.72 -6.46
N ASP A 147 3.82 26.82 -5.34
CA ASP A 147 3.49 28.11 -4.71
C ASP A 147 4.72 28.70 -3.98
N GLU A 148 5.18 29.88 -4.43
CA GLU A 148 6.31 30.56 -3.82
C GLU A 148 6.04 31.10 -2.41
N ASN A 149 4.76 31.33 -2.09
CA ASN A 149 4.32 31.88 -0.80
C ASN A 149 3.08 31.14 -0.28
N PRO A 150 3.17 29.85 0.07
CA PRO A 150 2.02 29.10 0.54
C PRO A 150 1.46 29.68 1.83
N LYS A 151 0.14 29.81 1.89
CA LYS A 151 -0.53 30.36 3.07
C LYS A 151 -0.32 29.42 4.28
N PRO A 152 -0.06 29.98 5.47
CA PRO A 152 0.08 29.17 6.68
C PRO A 152 -1.10 28.23 6.95
N GLU A 153 -2.32 28.68 6.66
CA GLU A 153 -3.56 27.90 6.80
C GLU A 153 -3.57 26.65 5.89
N GLU A 154 -2.97 26.76 4.72
CA GLU A 154 -2.87 25.67 3.74
C GLU A 154 -1.85 24.61 4.21
N ILE A 155 -0.72 25.04 4.70
CA ILE A 155 0.30 24.18 5.33
C ILE A 155 -0.28 23.48 6.55
N GLU A 156 -1.02 24.21 7.39
CA GLU A 156 -1.64 23.65 8.60
C GLU A 156 -2.72 22.61 8.24
N SER A 157 -3.57 22.89 7.25
CA SER A 157 -4.59 21.96 6.76
C SER A 157 -3.95 20.67 6.20
N LEU A 158 -2.87 20.78 5.44
CA LEU A 158 -2.13 19.64 4.92
C LEU A 158 -1.42 18.88 6.03
N SER A 159 -0.86 19.59 7.01
CA SER A 159 -0.21 18.98 8.18
C SER A 159 -1.20 18.23 9.06
N GLN A 160 -2.42 18.71 9.20
CA GLN A 160 -3.50 17.98 9.90
C GLN A 160 -3.96 16.74 9.12
N LYS A 161 -4.03 16.84 7.78
CA LYS A 161 -4.50 15.75 6.92
C LYS A 161 -3.49 14.61 6.78
N PHE A 162 -2.21 14.95 6.61
CA PHE A 162 -1.15 13.99 6.40
C PHE A 162 -0.29 13.77 7.66
N GLY A 163 -0.33 14.66 8.60
CA GLY A 163 0.20 14.67 9.97
C GLY A 163 1.33 13.70 10.26
N GLU A 164 1.06 12.79 11.17
CA GLU A 164 2.01 11.78 11.63
C GLU A 164 2.30 10.68 10.58
N THR A 165 1.51 10.58 9.53
CA THR A 165 1.67 9.57 8.47
C THR A 165 2.53 10.03 7.30
N PHE A 166 2.81 11.34 7.19
CA PHE A 166 3.64 11.87 6.11
C PHE A 166 5.12 11.66 6.42
N PHE A 167 5.66 10.52 6.02
CA PHE A 167 7.06 10.13 6.19
C PHE A 167 7.58 10.36 7.63
N PRO A 168 7.18 9.54 8.61
CA PRO A 168 7.52 9.76 10.03
C PRO A 168 9.02 9.84 10.31
N GLN A 169 9.84 9.16 9.52
CA GLN A 169 11.30 9.15 9.62
C GLN A 169 11.98 10.19 8.73
N GLY A 170 11.20 11.06 8.10
CA GLY A 170 11.68 12.02 7.13
C GLY A 170 11.55 11.52 5.70
N TYR A 171 11.80 12.41 4.74
CA TYR A 171 11.74 12.12 3.31
C TYR A 171 12.85 12.85 2.57
N ARG A 172 13.13 12.41 1.34
CA ARG A 172 13.89 13.15 0.33
C ARG A 172 12.99 13.43 -0.86
N ILE A 173 13.30 14.52 -1.57
CA ILE A 173 12.69 14.81 -2.86
C ILE A 173 13.70 14.54 -3.95
N CYS A 174 13.29 13.76 -4.96
CA CYS A 174 14.04 13.52 -6.16
C CYS A 174 13.31 14.17 -7.35
N VAL A 175 14.00 15.01 -8.09
CA VAL A 175 13.50 15.64 -9.32
C VAL A 175 14.24 15.06 -10.51
N VAL A 176 13.51 14.51 -11.47
CA VAL A 176 14.06 13.80 -12.62
C VAL A 176 13.30 14.12 -13.90
N GLY A 177 13.98 14.12 -15.05
CA GLY A 177 13.36 14.19 -16.39
C GLY A 177 12.88 12.83 -16.87
N GLY A 178 12.41 12.78 -18.13
CA GLY A 178 12.06 11.54 -18.80
C GLY A 178 10.58 11.16 -18.73
N SER A 179 10.22 10.14 -19.54
CA SER A 179 8.84 9.65 -19.67
C SER A 179 8.73 8.26 -19.05
N PHE A 180 8.73 8.19 -17.75
CA PHE A 180 8.44 6.97 -17.00
C PHE A 180 7.44 7.25 -15.89
N ALA A 181 6.80 6.22 -15.39
CA ALA A 181 5.86 6.32 -14.28
C ALA A 181 6.22 5.31 -13.21
N LEU A 182 6.08 5.73 -11.96
CA LEU A 182 6.20 4.87 -10.78
C LEU A 182 4.83 4.71 -10.12
N GLU A 183 4.62 3.58 -9.51
CA GLU A 183 3.44 3.35 -8.69
C GLU A 183 3.67 3.93 -7.28
N ASP A 184 2.62 4.51 -6.70
CA ASP A 184 2.69 4.98 -5.33
C ASP A 184 2.77 3.80 -4.36
N THR A 185 3.61 3.96 -3.35
CA THR A 185 3.67 3.08 -2.18
C THR A 185 3.50 3.91 -0.91
N PRO A 186 3.36 3.32 0.26
CA PRO A 186 3.38 4.08 1.51
C PRO A 186 4.67 4.90 1.71
N GLU A 187 5.78 4.44 1.13
CA GLU A 187 7.12 5.01 1.24
C GLU A 187 7.51 5.89 0.03
N LEU A 188 6.63 5.99 -1.01
CA LEU A 188 6.92 6.74 -2.23
C LEU A 188 5.65 7.42 -2.77
N ILE A 189 5.71 8.74 -2.96
CA ILE A 189 4.70 9.52 -3.67
C ILE A 189 5.28 9.99 -5.01
N TRP A 190 4.64 9.59 -6.11
CA TRP A 190 5.02 9.98 -7.45
C TRP A 190 4.12 11.09 -7.98
N LEU A 191 4.75 12.23 -8.35
CA LEU A 191 4.08 13.37 -8.98
C LEU A 191 4.62 13.54 -10.40
N GLN A 192 3.82 13.13 -11.38
CA GLN A 192 4.17 13.22 -12.77
C GLN A 192 3.89 14.64 -13.31
N ASP A 193 4.74 15.11 -14.22
CA ASP A 193 4.54 16.35 -14.98
C ASP A 193 4.37 17.61 -14.11
N VAL A 194 5.33 17.80 -13.20
CA VAL A 194 5.47 19.03 -12.41
C VAL A 194 6.44 19.97 -13.14
N LEU A 195 5.92 20.94 -13.91
CA LEU A 195 6.72 21.84 -14.78
C LEU A 195 7.68 21.07 -15.70
N ASP A 196 7.14 20.15 -16.49
CA ASP A 196 7.88 19.28 -17.43
C ASP A 196 8.92 18.35 -16.75
N GLN A 197 8.75 18.09 -15.47
CA GLN A 197 9.62 17.20 -14.69
C GLN A 197 8.78 16.25 -13.85
N ASN A 198 9.39 15.17 -13.43
CA ASN A 198 8.78 14.23 -12.49
C ASN A 198 9.40 14.43 -11.10
N VAL A 199 8.58 14.33 -10.08
CA VAL A 199 8.98 14.52 -8.69
C VAL A 199 8.61 13.29 -7.87
N CYS A 200 9.58 12.70 -7.20
CA CYS A 200 9.37 11.67 -6.18
C CYS A 200 9.55 12.28 -4.80
N ILE A 201 8.63 12.01 -3.88
CA ILE A 201 8.82 12.21 -2.44
C ILE A 201 8.90 10.81 -1.86
N LEU A 202 10.00 10.45 -1.23
CA LEU A 202 10.22 9.07 -0.81
C LEU A 202 11.00 8.99 0.51
N ALA A 203 10.79 7.88 1.22
CA ALA A 203 11.54 7.56 2.42
C ALA A 203 13.05 7.43 2.10
N PRO A 204 13.95 7.82 3.01
CA PRO A 204 15.38 7.82 2.74
C PRO A 204 15.93 6.46 2.32
N GLU A 205 15.39 5.37 2.86
CA GLU A 205 15.80 3.99 2.59
C GLU A 205 15.48 3.56 1.15
N GLU A 206 14.37 4.03 0.57
CA GLU A 206 13.91 3.69 -0.77
C GLU A 206 14.73 4.35 -1.88
N MET A 207 15.55 5.35 -1.52
CA MET A 207 16.33 6.13 -2.49
C MET A 207 17.34 5.29 -3.25
N GLU A 208 18.04 4.38 -2.59
CA GLU A 208 19.07 3.54 -3.23
C GLU A 208 18.44 2.59 -4.25
N GLU A 209 17.29 2.01 -3.94
CA GLU A 209 16.57 1.12 -4.84
C GLU A 209 16.04 1.87 -6.06
N LEU A 210 15.43 3.03 -5.86
CA LEU A 210 14.94 3.87 -6.94
C LEU A 210 16.05 4.27 -7.91
N LEU A 211 17.20 4.68 -7.38
CA LEU A 211 18.33 5.13 -8.18
C LEU A 211 18.98 3.98 -8.95
N SER A 212 19.09 2.81 -8.35
CA SER A 212 19.69 1.64 -8.98
C SER A 212 18.83 1.07 -10.11
N ASN A 213 17.51 1.10 -9.97
CA ASN A 213 16.59 0.40 -10.87
C ASN A 213 16.00 1.30 -11.98
N THR A 214 15.88 2.62 -11.77
CA THR A 214 15.02 3.45 -12.62
C THR A 214 15.68 4.72 -13.15
N LEU A 215 16.57 5.37 -12.41
CA LEU A 215 17.02 6.74 -12.70
C LEU A 215 18.44 6.86 -13.28
N TRP A 216 19.17 5.79 -13.47
CA TRP A 216 20.58 5.83 -13.86
C TRP A 216 20.87 6.43 -15.26
N GLN A 217 19.84 6.58 -16.11
CA GLN A 217 19.95 7.17 -17.45
C GLN A 217 19.60 8.66 -17.51
N GLU A 218 19.08 9.23 -16.42
CA GLU A 218 18.55 10.58 -16.38
C GLU A 218 19.30 11.46 -15.37
N TYR A 219 19.30 12.76 -15.63
CA TYR A 219 19.80 13.71 -14.62
C TYR A 219 18.78 13.85 -13.50
N ALA A 220 19.17 13.47 -12.32
CA ALA A 220 18.35 13.58 -11.12
C ALA A 220 18.99 14.57 -10.12
N GLY A 221 18.17 15.30 -9.43
CA GLY A 221 18.57 16.11 -8.28
C GLY A 221 17.84 15.63 -7.04
N ILE A 222 18.55 15.50 -5.93
CA ILE A 222 18.04 14.95 -4.68
C ILE A 222 18.27 15.94 -3.56
N SER A 223 17.24 16.19 -2.73
CA SER A 223 17.33 17.03 -1.53
C SER A 223 18.02 16.29 -0.38
N GLU A 224 18.42 17.03 0.65
CA GLU A 224 18.69 16.47 1.97
C GLU A 224 17.41 15.92 2.61
N ILE A 225 17.57 15.20 3.74
CA ILE A 225 16.43 14.66 4.48
C ILE A 225 15.66 15.82 5.09
N SER A 226 14.36 15.86 4.82
CA SER A 226 13.43 16.86 5.31
C SER A 226 12.31 16.22 6.12
N HIS A 227 11.67 16.99 7.00
CA HIS A 227 10.63 16.50 7.88
C HIS A 227 9.38 17.38 7.82
N GLY A 228 8.22 16.73 7.81
CA GLY A 228 6.93 17.41 7.80
C GLY A 228 6.64 18.22 6.53
N ILE A 229 5.36 18.53 6.33
CA ILE A 229 4.86 19.13 5.08
C ILE A 229 5.41 20.56 4.84
N ALA A 230 5.70 21.30 5.89
CA ALA A 230 6.21 22.66 5.76
C ALA A 230 7.54 22.77 5.01
N GLN A 231 8.34 21.71 4.99
CA GLN A 231 9.65 21.68 4.32
C GLN A 231 9.59 21.16 2.88
N VAL A 232 8.42 20.72 2.39
CA VAL A 232 8.27 20.12 1.05
C VAL A 232 8.74 21.08 -0.04
N ARG A 233 8.37 22.35 0.03
CA ARG A 233 8.77 23.38 -0.93
C ARG A 233 10.28 23.61 -0.96
N SER A 234 10.90 23.84 0.20
CA SER A 234 12.35 24.07 0.30
C SER A 234 13.16 22.85 -0.17
N ALA A 235 12.72 21.64 0.17
CA ALA A 235 13.34 20.40 -0.30
C ALA A 235 13.21 20.23 -1.84
N TYR A 236 12.08 20.64 -2.43
CA TYR A 236 11.91 20.63 -3.87
C TYR A 236 12.85 21.63 -4.58
N GLU A 237 12.97 22.85 -4.07
CA GLU A 237 13.88 23.85 -4.62
C GLU A 237 15.35 23.40 -4.54
N GLU A 238 15.72 22.77 -3.45
CA GLU A 238 17.03 22.15 -3.26
C GLU A 238 17.29 21.05 -4.30
N ALA A 239 16.35 20.12 -4.48
CA ALA A 239 16.44 19.05 -5.48
C ALA A 239 16.55 19.62 -6.91
N LEU A 240 15.81 20.69 -7.22
CA LEU A 240 15.92 21.40 -8.51
C LEU A 240 17.32 22.00 -8.75
N GLN A 241 17.91 22.60 -7.71
CA GLN A 241 19.27 23.14 -7.80
C GLN A 241 20.30 22.04 -8.03
N CYS A 242 20.17 20.93 -7.28
CA CYS A 242 21.03 19.76 -7.45
C CYS A 242 20.95 19.18 -8.86
N ARG A 243 19.75 19.07 -9.42
CA ARG A 243 19.54 18.61 -10.79
C ARG A 243 20.19 19.53 -11.83
N LYS A 244 20.04 20.85 -11.69
CA LYS A 244 20.68 21.82 -12.57
C LYS A 244 22.20 21.69 -12.52
N GLN A 245 22.79 21.52 -11.33
CA GLN A 245 24.23 21.31 -11.19
C GLN A 245 24.69 20.02 -11.86
N ALA A 246 23.98 18.92 -11.68
CA ALA A 246 24.27 17.64 -12.34
C ALA A 246 24.26 17.79 -13.88
N PHE A 247 23.30 18.50 -14.43
CA PHE A 247 23.20 18.75 -15.86
C PHE A 247 24.39 19.57 -16.41
N TYR A 248 24.80 20.65 -15.72
CA TYR A 248 25.91 21.50 -16.16
C TYR A 248 27.28 20.82 -16.06
N GLN A 249 27.42 19.78 -15.26
CA GLN A 249 28.70 19.08 -15.10
C GLN A 249 28.95 17.99 -16.15
N GLU A 250 28.08 17.84 -17.14
CA GLU A 250 28.15 16.86 -18.25
C GLU A 250 28.41 15.40 -17.82
N LYS A 251 28.16 15.08 -16.57
CA LYS A 251 28.33 13.73 -16.06
C LYS A 251 26.94 13.16 -15.81
N HIS A 252 26.66 11.95 -16.27
CA HIS A 252 25.47 11.16 -15.84
C HIS A 252 25.46 11.07 -14.32
N GLN A 253 24.81 12.00 -13.64
CA GLN A 253 25.00 12.15 -12.22
C GLN A 253 23.78 12.67 -11.48
N ILE A 254 23.69 12.14 -10.30
CA ILE A 254 22.80 12.54 -9.26
C ILE A 254 23.48 13.71 -8.53
N GLY A 255 22.85 14.87 -8.56
CA GLY A 255 23.29 16.04 -7.78
C GLY A 255 22.75 15.94 -6.35
N THR A 256 23.66 16.07 -5.39
CA THR A 256 23.33 16.22 -3.96
C THR A 256 24.14 17.39 -3.39
N ILE A 257 23.64 18.09 -2.37
CA ILE A 257 24.34 19.23 -1.75
C ILE A 257 25.57 18.78 -0.96
N ASN A 258 25.57 17.60 -0.36
CA ASN A 258 26.69 17.07 0.40
C ASN A 258 27.14 15.71 -0.14
N PRO A 259 28.13 15.67 -1.04
CA PRO A 259 28.73 14.39 -1.39
C PRO A 259 29.91 14.12 -0.44
N PRO A 260 29.86 13.12 0.50
CA PRO A 260 30.92 12.16 0.32
C PRO A 260 30.59 10.68 0.59
N HIS A 261 29.46 10.27 1.09
CA HIS A 261 29.30 8.84 1.41
C HIS A 261 28.21 8.10 0.58
N VAL A 262 27.08 8.71 0.31
CA VAL A 262 26.01 8.06 -0.48
C VAL A 262 26.34 8.10 -1.97
N ALA A 263 26.90 9.20 -2.46
CA ALA A 263 27.28 9.35 -3.87
C ALA A 263 28.38 8.34 -4.31
N ASP A 264 29.30 7.97 -3.42
CA ASP A 264 30.36 7.03 -3.78
C ASP A 264 29.87 5.57 -3.80
N ALA A 265 28.95 5.18 -2.92
CA ALA A 265 28.32 3.87 -2.95
C ALA A 265 27.42 3.71 -4.20
N ILE A 266 26.64 4.72 -4.52
CA ILE A 266 25.77 4.76 -5.71
C ILE A 266 26.63 4.79 -6.99
N ARG A 267 27.71 5.58 -7.02
CA ARG A 267 28.66 5.58 -8.15
C ARG A 267 29.30 4.21 -8.36
N GLN A 268 29.74 3.54 -7.29
CA GLN A 268 30.32 2.20 -7.40
C GLN A 268 29.31 1.17 -7.88
N SER A 269 28.07 1.22 -7.43
CA SER A 269 27.00 0.32 -7.89
C SER A 269 26.65 0.59 -9.36
N ALA A 270 26.48 1.86 -9.76
CA ALA A 270 26.18 2.23 -11.16
C ALA A 270 27.34 1.92 -12.11
N TYR A 271 28.59 2.14 -11.71
CA TYR A 271 29.77 1.74 -12.50
C TYR A 271 29.86 0.23 -12.67
N LYS A 272 29.57 -0.53 -11.63
CA LYS A 272 29.57 -2.00 -11.71
C LYS A 272 28.53 -2.54 -12.67
N GLN A 273 27.32 -1.97 -12.67
CA GLN A 273 26.26 -2.33 -13.61
C GLN A 273 26.57 -1.89 -15.05
N LEU A 274 27.21 -0.72 -15.24
CA LEU A 274 27.65 -0.27 -16.57
C LEU A 274 28.75 -1.16 -17.14
N GLU A 275 29.71 -1.60 -16.33
CA GLU A 275 30.74 -2.56 -16.76
C GLU A 275 30.13 -3.92 -17.10
N GLU A 276 29.20 -4.43 -16.32
CA GLU A 276 28.49 -5.68 -16.60
C GLU A 276 27.65 -5.60 -17.87
N THR A 277 26.96 -4.46 -18.12
CA THR A 277 26.15 -4.24 -19.33
C THR A 277 27.03 -4.07 -20.57
N ALA A 278 28.15 -3.36 -20.46
CA ALA A 278 29.13 -3.21 -21.53
C ALA A 278 29.83 -4.54 -21.87
N TRP A 279 30.06 -5.39 -20.86
CA TRP A 279 30.58 -6.77 -21.05
C TRP A 279 29.56 -7.65 -21.77
N MET A 280 28.28 -7.59 -21.40
CA MET A 280 27.22 -8.35 -22.06
C MET A 280 27.00 -7.92 -23.51
N GLN A 281 27.10 -6.65 -23.82
CA GLN A 281 27.04 -6.16 -25.22
C GLN A 281 28.24 -6.59 -26.05
N LYS A 282 29.43 -6.71 -25.47
CA LYS A 282 30.60 -7.26 -26.16
C LYS A 282 30.52 -8.76 -26.39
N LEU A 283 29.85 -9.50 -25.52
CA LEU A 283 29.62 -10.95 -25.68
C LEU A 283 28.56 -11.29 -26.76
N HIS A 284 27.69 -10.36 -27.11
CA HIS A 284 26.70 -10.54 -28.20
C HIS A 284 27.22 -10.10 -29.58
N LEU A 285 28.47 -9.64 -29.67
CA LEU A 285 29.12 -9.22 -30.92
C LEU A 285 30.26 -10.20 -31.34
N ILE A 286 30.36 -11.36 -30.69
CA ILE A 286 31.13 -12.52 -31.10
C ILE A 286 30.15 -13.68 -31.35
#